data_1b7582c8e78d2bb13f8d5b7a2b5a0fbd
#
_entry.id   1b7582c8e78d2bb13f8d5b7a2b5a0fbd
#
_cell.length_a   1.000
_cell.length_b   1.000
_cell.length_c   1.000
_cell.angle_alpha   90.00
_cell.angle_beta   90.00
_cell.angle_gamma   90.00
#
_symmetry.space_group_name_H-M   'P 1'
#
loop_
_entity.id
_entity.type
_entity.pdbx_description
1 polymer ?
#
loop_
_entity_poly.entity_id
_entity_poly.type
_entity_poly.pdbx_seq_one_letter_code
_entity_poly.pdbx_strand_id
1 'polypeptide(L)'
;PDYMVMTNLFRDQLDRYGEIDITMNILEEMMKKVPDMKVIVNGDDALSAYLAMDCGNPFVTYGISKPVIKNKTNEIREGRFCKCCGERLVYSFYHYSQLGDYRCPKCGFKRPEINFDATDVKVDDQIAFTVEDKRIVANYKGFYNVYNILAAYAGIRTAGFKAEHFNEMLKKFNPENGRNEQFRIKGTSVVLNLAKNPAGFNQNISAVMQD
;
A
#
# COMPACT_ATOMS: atom_id res chain seq x y z
N PRO A 1 1.63 -4.59 -21.04
CA PRO A 1 2.71 -4.37 -20.07
C PRO A 1 3.20 -5.71 -19.50
N ASP A 2 4.50 -5.80 -19.16
CA ASP A 2 5.10 -7.01 -18.62
C ASP A 2 4.91 -7.10 -17.09
N TYR A 3 4.78 -5.94 -16.44
CA TYR A 3 4.62 -5.81 -15.00
C TYR A 3 3.52 -4.82 -14.64
N MET A 4 2.85 -5.11 -13.54
CA MET A 4 1.89 -4.22 -12.90
C MET A 4 2.14 -4.17 -11.39
N VAL A 5 2.26 -2.98 -10.83
CA VAL A 5 2.34 -2.78 -9.37
C VAL A 5 0.99 -2.29 -8.86
N MET A 6 0.35 -3.07 -8.01
CA MET A 6 -0.92 -2.75 -7.39
C MET A 6 -0.70 -2.37 -5.92
N THR A 7 -0.88 -1.09 -5.60
CA THR A 7 -0.57 -0.58 -4.26
C THR A 7 -1.70 -0.79 -3.27
N ASN A 8 -2.90 -0.42 -3.64
CA ASN A 8 -4.13 -0.61 -2.85
C ASN A 8 -5.35 -0.23 -3.70
N LEU A 9 -6.54 -0.63 -3.24
CA LEU A 9 -7.81 -0.27 -3.82
C LEU A 9 -8.66 0.46 -2.77
N PHE A 10 -8.65 1.79 -2.83
CA PHE A 10 -9.49 2.67 -2.03
C PHE A 10 -10.48 3.40 -2.92
N ARG A 11 -11.61 3.83 -2.34
CA ARG A 11 -12.50 4.78 -3.01
C ARG A 11 -11.73 6.04 -3.38
N ASP A 12 -11.76 6.39 -4.64
CA ASP A 12 -11.14 7.62 -5.15
C ASP A 12 -12.00 8.19 -6.28
N GLN A 13 -12.30 9.48 -6.22
CA GLN A 13 -13.02 10.20 -7.26
C GLN A 13 -14.27 9.45 -7.77
N LEU A 14 -15.23 9.17 -6.87
CA LEU A 14 -16.45 8.40 -7.18
C LEU A 14 -17.26 8.98 -8.36
N ASP A 15 -17.24 10.29 -8.51
CA ASP A 15 -17.84 11.03 -9.61
C ASP A 15 -17.21 10.68 -10.98
N ARG A 16 -15.97 10.23 -10.99
CA ARG A 16 -15.18 9.93 -12.18
C ARG A 16 -15.05 8.43 -12.46
N TYR A 17 -14.79 7.64 -11.44
CA TYR A 17 -14.51 6.21 -11.57
C TYR A 17 -15.64 5.32 -11.04
N GLY A 18 -16.66 5.89 -10.39
CA GLY A 18 -17.75 5.16 -9.78
C GLY A 18 -17.34 4.39 -8.53
N GLU A 19 -18.17 3.45 -8.13
CA GLU A 19 -17.91 2.60 -6.96
C GLU A 19 -16.70 1.68 -7.21
N ILE A 20 -16.09 1.24 -6.12
CA ILE A 20 -14.85 0.44 -6.16
C ILE A 20 -14.99 -0.85 -6.98
N ASP A 21 -16.19 -1.43 -7.03
CA ASP A 21 -16.46 -2.63 -7.81
C ASP A 21 -16.32 -2.39 -9.33
N ILE A 22 -16.64 -1.18 -9.81
CA ILE A 22 -16.43 -0.80 -11.20
C ILE A 22 -14.93 -0.75 -11.52
N THR A 23 -14.15 -0.14 -10.65
CA THR A 23 -12.70 -0.09 -10.79
C THR A 23 -12.10 -1.51 -10.76
N MET A 24 -12.57 -2.37 -9.86
CA MET A 24 -12.11 -3.75 -9.78
C MET A 24 -12.41 -4.52 -11.07
N ASN A 25 -13.62 -4.41 -11.62
CA ASN A 25 -14.00 -5.07 -12.88
C ASN A 25 -13.14 -4.61 -14.06
N ILE A 26 -12.83 -3.31 -14.16
CA ILE A 26 -11.94 -2.78 -15.21
C ILE A 26 -10.54 -3.38 -15.08
N LEU A 27 -9.99 -3.45 -13.85
CA LEU A 27 -8.67 -4.03 -13.60
C LEU A 27 -8.66 -5.53 -13.92
N GLU A 28 -9.69 -6.26 -13.52
CA GLU A 28 -9.87 -7.69 -13.81
C GLU A 28 -9.87 -7.95 -15.32
N GLU A 29 -10.69 -7.22 -16.08
CA GLU A 29 -10.74 -7.34 -17.54
C GLU A 29 -9.39 -7.05 -18.18
N MET A 30 -8.67 -6.04 -17.71
CA MET A 30 -7.35 -5.70 -18.22
C MET A 30 -6.33 -6.78 -17.90
N MET A 31 -6.33 -7.31 -16.68
CA MET A 31 -5.42 -8.38 -16.27
C MET A 31 -5.66 -9.68 -17.09
N LYS A 32 -6.91 -10.06 -17.31
CA LYS A 32 -7.28 -11.23 -18.14
C LYS A 32 -6.85 -11.09 -19.61
N LYS A 33 -6.76 -9.87 -20.15
CA LYS A 33 -6.26 -9.60 -21.51
C LYS A 33 -4.73 -9.75 -21.65
N VAL A 34 -4.00 -9.76 -20.53
CA VAL A 34 -2.54 -9.89 -20.51
C VAL A 34 -2.14 -10.97 -19.49
N PRO A 35 -2.43 -12.26 -19.78
CA PRO A 35 -2.31 -13.34 -18.79
C PRO A 35 -0.88 -13.56 -18.29
N ASP A 36 0.14 -13.23 -19.10
CA ASP A 36 1.55 -13.40 -18.74
C ASP A 36 2.11 -12.20 -17.93
N MET A 37 1.32 -11.14 -17.78
CA MET A 37 1.73 -9.96 -17.00
C MET A 37 1.94 -10.33 -15.53
N LYS A 38 3.12 -10.04 -15.02
CA LYS A 38 3.45 -10.30 -13.62
C LYS A 38 2.95 -9.19 -12.71
N VAL A 39 2.14 -9.54 -11.72
CA VAL A 39 1.52 -8.60 -10.79
C VAL A 39 2.31 -8.54 -9.50
N ILE A 40 2.70 -7.34 -9.08
CA ILE A 40 3.31 -7.07 -7.78
C ILE A 40 2.22 -6.45 -6.90
N VAL A 41 1.69 -7.22 -5.95
CA VAL A 41 0.46 -6.85 -5.23
C VAL A 41 0.71 -6.63 -3.75
N ASN A 42 0.03 -5.63 -3.19
CA ASN A 42 -0.03 -5.45 -1.75
C ASN A 42 -0.87 -6.57 -1.12
N GLY A 43 -0.22 -7.53 -0.47
CA GLY A 43 -0.88 -8.65 0.18
C GLY A 43 -1.70 -8.26 1.41
N ASP A 44 -1.46 -7.07 1.97
CA ASP A 44 -2.20 -6.54 3.11
C ASP A 44 -3.53 -5.89 2.71
N ASP A 45 -3.75 -5.66 1.39
CA ASP A 45 -5.02 -5.17 0.85
C ASP A 45 -5.85 -6.34 0.30
N ALA A 46 -6.95 -6.66 0.98
CA ALA A 46 -7.80 -7.79 0.63
C ALA A 46 -8.41 -7.68 -0.78
N LEU A 47 -8.66 -6.48 -1.29
CA LEU A 47 -9.22 -6.26 -2.62
C LEU A 47 -8.18 -6.49 -3.71
N SER A 48 -6.99 -5.93 -3.55
CA SER A 48 -5.87 -6.13 -4.47
C SER A 48 -5.43 -7.59 -4.52
N ALA A 49 -5.31 -8.23 -3.34
CA ALA A 49 -4.96 -9.65 -3.24
C ALA A 49 -6.01 -10.56 -3.90
N TYR A 50 -7.31 -10.25 -3.70
CA TYR A 50 -8.38 -10.97 -4.37
C TYR A 50 -8.22 -10.93 -5.89
N LEU A 51 -8.04 -9.77 -6.48
CA LEU A 51 -7.86 -9.62 -7.93
C LEU A 51 -6.66 -10.42 -8.45
N ALA A 52 -5.52 -10.35 -7.77
CA ALA A 52 -4.33 -11.07 -8.17
C ALA A 52 -4.53 -12.60 -8.12
N MET A 53 -5.27 -13.10 -7.14
CA MET A 53 -5.57 -14.54 -6.99
C MET A 53 -6.64 -15.01 -7.97
N ASP A 54 -7.64 -14.19 -8.30
CA ASP A 54 -8.78 -14.54 -9.14
C ASP A 54 -8.44 -14.46 -10.64
N CYS A 55 -7.62 -13.52 -11.07
CA CYS A 55 -7.31 -13.31 -12.48
C CYS A 55 -6.37 -14.35 -13.10
N GLY A 56 -5.66 -15.13 -12.27
CA GLY A 56 -4.75 -16.18 -12.74
C GLY A 56 -3.40 -15.69 -13.28
N ASN A 57 -3.12 -14.39 -13.22
CA ASN A 57 -1.81 -13.85 -13.57
C ASN A 57 -0.73 -14.31 -12.58
N PRO A 58 0.52 -14.52 -13.02
CA PRO A 58 1.62 -14.73 -12.09
C PRO A 58 1.80 -13.52 -11.19
N PHE A 59 1.88 -13.73 -9.87
CA PHE A 59 2.00 -12.61 -8.95
C PHE A 59 3.03 -12.85 -7.84
N VAL A 60 3.53 -11.77 -7.29
CA VAL A 60 4.32 -11.71 -6.06
C VAL A 60 3.69 -10.70 -5.13
N THR A 61 3.87 -10.90 -3.84
CA THR A 61 3.24 -10.10 -2.79
C THR A 61 4.28 -9.28 -2.04
N TYR A 62 3.88 -8.10 -1.60
CA TYR A 62 4.60 -7.34 -0.60
C TYR A 62 3.66 -6.93 0.53
N GLY A 63 4.20 -6.70 1.72
CA GLY A 63 3.39 -6.34 2.88
C GLY A 63 4.20 -6.23 4.17
N ILE A 64 3.51 -6.11 5.30
CA ILE A 64 4.08 -5.96 6.63
C ILE A 64 3.43 -7.00 7.55
N SER A 65 4.16 -8.08 7.87
CA SER A 65 3.58 -9.24 8.57
C SER A 65 3.42 -9.07 10.08
N LYS A 66 3.96 -8.01 10.65
CA LYS A 66 3.84 -7.73 12.09
C LYS A 66 3.10 -6.42 12.33
N PRO A 67 2.27 -6.32 13.38
CA PRO A 67 1.60 -5.07 13.69
C PRO A 67 2.64 -4.01 14.09
N VAL A 68 2.59 -2.85 13.42
CA VAL A 68 3.47 -1.70 13.70
C VAL A 68 2.71 -0.62 14.45
N ILE A 69 1.45 -0.37 14.07
CA ILE A 69 0.60 0.63 14.69
C ILE A 69 -0.33 -0.08 15.68
N LYS A 70 -0.32 0.39 16.94
CA LYS A 70 -1.15 -0.20 18.00
C LYS A 70 -2.59 0.35 18.05
N ASN A 71 -2.90 1.39 17.29
CA ASN A 71 -4.18 2.07 17.37
C ASN A 71 -5.26 1.34 16.57
N LYS A 72 -6.39 1.07 17.21
CA LYS A 72 -7.62 0.67 16.52
C LYS A 72 -8.22 1.91 15.90
N THR A 73 -8.10 2.05 14.60
CA THR A 73 -8.75 3.15 13.88
C THR A 73 -10.20 2.80 13.57
N ASN A 74 -11.12 3.78 13.74
CA ASN A 74 -12.52 3.68 13.29
C ASN A 74 -12.70 4.10 11.83
N GLU A 75 -11.68 3.89 11.01
CA GLU A 75 -11.70 4.28 9.60
C GLU A 75 -12.70 3.46 8.79
N ILE A 76 -13.26 4.09 7.76
CA ILE A 76 -14.06 3.40 6.75
C ILE A 76 -13.15 2.43 6.00
N ARG A 77 -13.58 1.16 5.88
CA ARG A 77 -12.80 0.09 5.26
C ARG A 77 -13.55 -0.47 4.06
N GLU A 78 -12.97 -0.34 2.90
CA GLU A 78 -13.54 -0.88 1.66
C GLU A 78 -13.45 -2.42 1.63
N GLY A 79 -12.34 -2.97 2.11
CA GLY A 79 -12.11 -4.43 2.21
C GLY A 79 -12.79 -5.09 3.41
N ARG A 80 -14.01 -4.66 3.78
CA ARG A 80 -14.73 -5.21 4.93
C ARG A 80 -15.30 -6.59 4.68
N PHE A 81 -15.70 -6.87 3.44
CA PHE A 81 -16.38 -8.09 3.05
C PHE A 81 -15.55 -8.90 2.06
N CYS A 82 -15.60 -10.22 2.22
CA CYS A 82 -14.93 -11.17 1.35
C CYS A 82 -15.52 -11.12 -0.06
N LYS A 83 -14.68 -10.90 -1.07
CA LYS A 83 -15.12 -10.88 -2.47
C LYS A 83 -15.52 -12.27 -2.99
N CYS A 84 -15.03 -13.35 -2.36
CA CYS A 84 -15.41 -14.71 -2.77
C CYS A 84 -16.82 -15.12 -2.31
N CYS A 85 -17.29 -14.69 -1.13
CA CYS A 85 -18.52 -15.22 -0.55
C CYS A 85 -19.39 -14.20 0.18
N GLY A 86 -19.02 -12.92 0.21
CA GLY A 86 -19.76 -11.84 0.86
C GLY A 86 -19.67 -11.80 2.39
N GLU A 87 -19.00 -12.77 3.04
CA GLU A 87 -18.88 -12.82 4.50
C GLU A 87 -17.95 -11.72 5.01
N ARG A 88 -18.18 -11.25 6.24
CA ARG A 88 -17.34 -10.25 6.87
C ARG A 88 -15.94 -10.80 7.15
N LEU A 89 -14.90 -10.09 6.71
CA LEU A 89 -13.52 -10.45 7.01
C LEU A 89 -13.18 -10.18 8.48
N VAL A 90 -12.39 -11.08 9.06
CA VAL A 90 -11.81 -10.94 10.40
C VAL A 90 -10.35 -10.56 10.24
N TYR A 91 -9.91 -9.55 10.97
CA TYR A 91 -8.54 -9.06 10.96
C TYR A 91 -7.85 -9.36 12.29
N SER A 92 -6.64 -9.89 12.22
CA SER A 92 -5.76 -10.07 13.39
C SER A 92 -5.17 -8.73 13.82
N PHE A 93 -4.81 -7.89 12.84
CA PHE A 93 -4.38 -6.51 13.05
C PHE A 93 -4.63 -5.65 11.80
N TYR A 94 -4.55 -4.35 12.00
CA TYR A 94 -4.60 -3.34 10.95
C TYR A 94 -3.41 -2.41 11.04
N HIS A 95 -2.94 -1.93 9.90
CA HIS A 95 -1.98 -0.84 9.83
C HIS A 95 -2.69 0.51 9.66
N TYR A 96 -3.44 0.66 8.57
CA TYR A 96 -4.38 1.78 8.36
C TYR A 96 -5.46 1.36 7.37
N SER A 97 -6.64 1.99 7.47
CA SER A 97 -7.78 1.62 6.65
C SER A 97 -8.02 0.10 6.63
N GLN A 98 -8.05 -0.53 5.47
CA GLN A 98 -8.23 -1.97 5.29
C GLN A 98 -6.94 -2.78 5.20
N LEU A 99 -5.77 -2.14 5.27
CA LEU A 99 -4.49 -2.83 5.16
C LEU A 99 -4.14 -3.55 6.46
N GLY A 100 -3.86 -4.85 6.37
CA GLY A 100 -3.53 -5.66 7.53
C GLY A 100 -3.58 -7.16 7.27
N ASP A 101 -3.65 -7.93 8.34
CA ASP A 101 -3.77 -9.39 8.29
C ASP A 101 -5.23 -9.80 8.42
N TYR A 102 -5.79 -10.36 7.36
CA TYR A 102 -7.20 -10.69 7.23
C TYR A 102 -7.45 -12.16 6.86
N ARG A 103 -8.63 -12.63 7.24
CA ARG A 103 -9.16 -13.93 6.80
C ARG A 103 -10.69 -13.91 6.73
N CYS A 104 -11.23 -14.71 5.84
CA CYS A 104 -12.67 -15.01 5.79
C CYS A 104 -12.96 -16.24 6.65
N PRO A 105 -13.85 -16.15 7.66
CA PRO A 105 -14.18 -17.28 8.51
C PRO A 105 -15.03 -18.35 7.78
N LYS A 106 -15.64 -18.02 6.62
CA LYS A 106 -16.58 -18.88 5.89
C LYS A 106 -15.93 -19.65 4.76
N CYS A 107 -15.20 -18.98 3.86
CA CYS A 107 -14.67 -19.64 2.64
C CYS A 107 -13.15 -19.89 2.69
N GLY A 108 -12.47 -19.44 3.73
CA GLY A 108 -11.02 -19.63 3.88
C GLY A 108 -10.15 -18.64 3.09
N PHE A 109 -10.73 -17.69 2.32
CA PHE A 109 -9.96 -16.60 1.73
C PHE A 109 -9.18 -15.85 2.81
N LYS A 110 -7.90 -15.66 2.60
CA LYS A 110 -7.01 -15.04 3.58
C LYS A 110 -5.89 -14.28 2.90
N ARG A 111 -5.23 -13.45 3.68
CA ARG A 111 -3.99 -12.78 3.32
C ARG A 111 -3.00 -13.81 2.74
N PRO A 112 -2.46 -13.58 1.53
CA PRO A 112 -1.45 -14.47 0.96
C PRO A 112 -0.13 -14.41 1.76
N GLU A 113 0.73 -15.40 1.55
CA GLU A 113 2.11 -15.34 2.01
C GLU A 113 2.81 -14.12 1.39
N ILE A 114 3.63 -13.44 2.17
CA ILE A 114 4.32 -12.22 1.74
C ILE A 114 5.73 -12.56 1.27
N ASN A 115 6.00 -12.29 -0.01
CA ASN A 115 7.32 -12.51 -0.61
C ASN A 115 8.31 -11.41 -0.23
N PHE A 116 7.88 -10.14 -0.22
CA PHE A 116 8.67 -8.98 0.19
C PHE A 116 8.10 -8.42 1.48
N ASP A 117 8.54 -8.97 2.62
CA ASP A 117 8.05 -8.60 3.94
C ASP A 117 8.91 -7.47 4.54
N ALA A 118 8.28 -6.35 4.88
CA ALA A 118 8.95 -5.31 5.64
C ALA A 118 8.91 -5.64 7.13
N THR A 119 10.08 -5.84 7.70
CA THR A 119 10.30 -6.10 9.13
C THR A 119 11.00 -4.92 9.80
N ASP A 120 10.99 -4.89 11.13
CA ASP A 120 11.63 -3.83 11.94
C ASP A 120 11.26 -2.41 11.50
N VAL A 121 9.98 -2.23 11.17
CA VAL A 121 9.43 -0.97 10.67
C VAL A 121 9.42 0.07 11.78
N LYS A 122 10.01 1.23 11.49
CA LYS A 122 10.01 2.43 12.32
C LYS A 122 9.55 3.61 11.48
N VAL A 123 8.68 4.43 12.02
CA VAL A 123 8.16 5.64 11.38
C VAL A 123 8.18 6.74 12.44
N ASP A 124 9.33 7.38 12.54
CA ASP A 124 9.56 8.53 13.43
C ASP A 124 9.92 9.74 12.54
N ASP A 125 11.06 10.40 12.76
CA ASP A 125 11.57 11.47 11.89
C ASP A 125 11.91 10.98 10.48
N GLN A 126 12.17 9.70 10.34
CA GLN A 126 12.42 9.01 9.08
C GLN A 126 11.75 7.65 9.07
N ILE A 127 11.47 7.15 7.86
CA ILE A 127 11.02 5.78 7.67
C ILE A 127 12.23 4.87 7.60
N ALA A 128 12.18 3.77 8.36
CA ALA A 128 13.19 2.73 8.28
C ALA A 128 12.56 1.34 8.44
N PHE A 129 12.92 0.39 7.58
CA PHE A 129 12.50 -1.01 7.66
C PHE A 129 13.53 -1.93 7.02
N THR A 130 13.41 -3.23 7.26
CA THR A 130 14.26 -4.25 6.64
C THR A 130 13.43 -5.10 5.68
N VAL A 131 13.94 -5.35 4.47
CA VAL A 131 13.38 -6.26 3.48
C VAL A 131 14.49 -7.02 2.78
N GLU A 132 14.35 -8.35 2.60
CA GLU A 132 15.42 -9.21 2.04
C GLU A 132 16.80 -8.94 2.69
N ASP A 133 16.86 -8.82 4.02
CA ASP A 133 18.06 -8.48 4.82
C ASP A 133 18.68 -7.11 4.53
N LYS A 134 18.04 -6.28 3.73
CA LYS A 134 18.49 -4.91 3.44
C LYS A 134 17.75 -3.90 4.31
N ARG A 135 18.52 -3.07 5.01
CA ARG A 135 17.96 -1.92 5.73
C ARG A 135 17.65 -0.79 4.77
N ILE A 136 16.38 -0.45 4.66
CA ILE A 136 15.88 0.68 3.87
C ILE A 136 15.68 1.87 4.80
N VAL A 137 16.13 3.04 4.38
CA VAL A 137 15.99 4.30 5.13
C VAL A 137 15.59 5.41 4.16
N ALA A 138 14.54 6.14 4.52
CA ALA A 138 14.02 7.24 3.71
C ALA A 138 13.59 8.42 4.60
N ASN A 139 13.94 9.63 4.18
CA ASN A 139 13.58 10.87 4.87
C ASN A 139 12.14 11.29 4.50
N TYR A 140 11.19 10.40 4.77
CA TYR A 140 9.77 10.63 4.55
C TYR A 140 9.01 10.47 5.84
N LYS A 141 7.89 11.18 5.97
CA LYS A 141 6.92 11.00 7.04
C LYS A 141 5.68 10.26 6.53
N GLY A 142 4.91 9.73 7.46
CA GLY A 142 3.66 9.03 7.18
C GLY A 142 3.83 7.55 6.85
N PHE A 143 3.13 6.74 7.61
CA PHE A 143 3.20 5.27 7.55
C PHE A 143 2.88 4.70 6.15
N TYR A 144 1.97 5.33 5.39
CA TYR A 144 1.62 4.91 4.03
C TYR A 144 2.83 4.88 3.08
N ASN A 145 3.86 5.69 3.33
CA ASN A 145 5.09 5.69 2.54
C ASN A 145 5.94 4.43 2.73
N VAL A 146 5.79 3.70 3.83
CA VAL A 146 6.40 2.37 3.98
C VAL A 146 5.93 1.46 2.85
N TYR A 147 4.61 1.40 2.62
CA TYR A 147 4.03 0.61 1.53
C TYR A 147 4.46 1.09 0.14
N ASN A 148 4.51 2.41 -0.08
CA ASN A 148 4.94 2.97 -1.36
C ASN A 148 6.40 2.61 -1.68
N ILE A 149 7.30 2.75 -0.70
CA ILE A 149 8.71 2.41 -0.84
C ILE A 149 8.88 0.90 -1.02
N LEU A 150 8.15 0.10 -0.25
CA LEU A 150 8.18 -1.36 -0.36
C LEU A 150 7.65 -1.84 -1.71
N ALA A 151 6.59 -1.22 -2.23
CA ALA A 151 6.06 -1.49 -3.57
C ALA A 151 7.09 -1.22 -4.67
N ALA A 152 7.79 -0.09 -4.59
CA ALA A 152 8.88 0.26 -5.51
C ALA A 152 10.03 -0.75 -5.43
N TYR A 153 10.43 -1.13 -4.22
CA TYR A 153 11.44 -2.16 -3.98
C TYR A 153 11.04 -3.50 -4.62
N ALA A 154 9.83 -3.99 -4.29
CA ALA A 154 9.30 -5.24 -4.81
C ALA A 154 9.21 -5.23 -6.35
N GLY A 155 8.80 -4.10 -6.94
CA GLY A 155 8.75 -3.91 -8.39
C GLY A 155 10.12 -4.05 -9.05
N ILE A 156 11.12 -3.35 -8.53
CA ILE A 156 12.52 -3.41 -9.02
C ILE A 156 13.07 -4.84 -8.92
N ARG A 157 12.88 -5.49 -7.78
CA ARG A 157 13.37 -6.86 -7.54
C ARG A 157 12.67 -7.87 -8.46
N THR A 158 11.37 -7.75 -8.63
CA THR A 158 10.57 -8.62 -9.49
C THR A 158 10.94 -8.47 -10.97
N ALA A 159 11.33 -7.27 -11.39
CA ALA A 159 11.85 -7.00 -12.73
C ALA A 159 13.31 -7.49 -12.96
N GLY A 160 13.92 -8.13 -11.96
CA GLY A 160 15.26 -8.73 -12.06
C GLY A 160 16.41 -7.77 -11.74
N PHE A 161 16.13 -6.55 -11.31
CA PHE A 161 17.19 -5.60 -10.97
C PHE A 161 17.66 -5.80 -9.52
N LYS A 162 18.95 -5.54 -9.30
CA LYS A 162 19.53 -5.49 -7.97
C LYS A 162 19.19 -4.16 -7.30
N ALA A 163 18.82 -4.19 -6.02
CA ALA A 163 18.46 -2.99 -5.25
C ALA A 163 19.66 -2.45 -4.43
N GLU A 164 20.88 -2.51 -4.96
CA GLU A 164 22.10 -2.11 -4.23
C GLU A 164 22.11 -0.59 -3.92
N HIS A 165 21.68 0.22 -4.88
CA HIS A 165 21.65 1.68 -4.77
C HIS A 165 20.27 2.25 -4.38
N PHE A 166 19.36 1.41 -3.89
CA PHE A 166 17.98 1.83 -3.62
C PHE A 166 17.92 2.97 -2.60
N ASN A 167 18.67 2.88 -1.49
CA ASN A 167 18.75 3.96 -0.50
C ASN A 167 19.34 5.27 -1.05
N GLU A 168 20.30 5.18 -1.97
CA GLU A 168 20.86 6.37 -2.62
C GLU A 168 19.84 7.05 -3.52
N MET A 169 19.03 6.26 -4.23
CA MET A 169 17.94 6.78 -5.05
C MET A 169 16.85 7.44 -4.18
N LEU A 170 16.48 6.82 -3.05
CA LEU A 170 15.51 7.41 -2.11
C LEU A 170 15.99 8.75 -1.55
N LYS A 171 17.29 8.91 -1.27
CA LYS A 171 17.85 10.19 -0.80
C LYS A 171 17.77 11.30 -1.85
N LYS A 172 17.86 10.94 -3.14
CA LYS A 172 17.79 11.89 -4.26
C LYS A 172 16.35 12.21 -4.69
N PHE A 173 15.40 11.37 -4.32
CA PHE A 173 14.00 11.58 -4.65
C PHE A 173 13.44 12.72 -3.81
N ASN A 174 12.94 13.74 -4.47
CA ASN A 174 12.25 14.87 -3.85
C ASN A 174 10.76 14.79 -4.20
N PRO A 175 9.88 14.62 -3.21
CA PRO A 175 8.43 14.63 -3.48
C PRO A 175 8.01 16.02 -3.97
N GLU A 176 7.26 16.05 -5.06
CA GLU A 176 6.73 17.26 -5.69
C GLU A 176 5.20 17.16 -5.78
N ASN A 177 4.58 18.26 -6.26
CA ASN A 177 3.14 18.31 -6.57
C ASN A 177 2.22 18.07 -5.35
N GLY A 178 2.49 18.77 -4.26
CA GLY A 178 1.65 18.73 -3.05
C GLY A 178 1.78 17.44 -2.23
N ARG A 179 2.92 16.75 -2.29
CA ARG A 179 3.18 15.56 -1.49
C ARG A 179 4.32 15.83 -0.50
N ASN A 180 3.97 16.26 0.73
CA ASN A 180 4.90 16.71 1.75
C ASN A 180 5.82 17.85 1.27
N GLU A 181 5.34 18.70 0.37
CA GLU A 181 6.08 19.89 -0.03
C GLU A 181 6.21 20.84 1.13
N GLN A 182 7.44 21.24 1.44
CA GLN A 182 7.74 22.15 2.54
C GLN A 182 8.09 23.52 2.02
N PHE A 183 7.43 24.53 2.57
CA PHE A 183 7.65 25.93 2.25
C PHE A 183 7.99 26.71 3.52
N ARG A 184 8.78 27.75 3.37
CA ARG A 184 8.99 28.72 4.44
C ARG A 184 8.43 30.07 4.02
N ILE A 185 7.31 30.48 4.65
CA ILE A 185 6.60 31.71 4.32
C ILE A 185 6.65 32.62 5.55
N LYS A 186 7.32 33.78 5.43
CA LYS A 186 7.47 34.76 6.51
C LYS A 186 7.95 34.16 7.85
N GLY A 187 8.87 33.21 7.79
CA GLY A 187 9.43 32.52 8.96
C GLY A 187 8.60 31.30 9.44
N THR A 188 7.40 31.09 8.94
CA THR A 188 6.55 29.94 9.28
C THR A 188 6.82 28.78 8.35
N SER A 189 6.96 27.58 8.90
CA SER A 189 7.03 26.34 8.11
C SER A 189 5.62 25.96 7.69
N VAL A 190 5.43 25.71 6.38
CA VAL A 190 4.16 25.29 5.79
C VAL A 190 4.39 23.98 5.06
N VAL A 191 3.57 22.98 5.34
CA VAL A 191 3.59 21.68 4.64
C VAL A 191 2.33 21.55 3.79
N LEU A 192 2.51 21.34 2.49
CA LEU A 192 1.41 21.11 1.54
C LEU A 192 1.26 19.63 1.27
N ASN A 193 0.08 19.10 1.58
CA ASN A 193 -0.29 17.70 1.34
C ASN A 193 -1.60 17.60 0.55
N LEU A 194 -1.56 16.83 -0.53
CA LEU A 194 -2.74 16.49 -1.33
C LEU A 194 -3.52 15.35 -0.66
N ALA A 195 -4.82 15.57 -0.45
CA ALA A 195 -5.76 14.53 -0.03
C ALA A 195 -6.94 14.49 -1.00
N LYS A 196 -7.18 13.34 -1.63
CA LYS A 196 -8.28 13.14 -2.59
C LYS A 196 -9.43 12.31 -2.05
N ASN A 197 -9.19 11.56 -0.98
CA ASN A 197 -10.15 10.67 -0.38
C ASN A 197 -10.01 10.64 1.15
N PRO A 198 -11.01 10.11 1.89
CA PRO A 198 -10.97 10.07 3.36
C PRO A 198 -9.76 9.34 3.93
N ALA A 199 -9.33 8.23 3.32
CA ALA A 199 -8.16 7.47 3.78
C ALA A 199 -6.88 8.30 3.68
N GLY A 200 -6.65 8.99 2.55
CA GLY A 200 -5.52 9.88 2.37
C GLY A 200 -5.54 11.09 3.31
N PHE A 201 -6.73 11.66 3.56
CA PHE A 201 -6.88 12.77 4.50
C PHE A 201 -6.52 12.35 5.93
N ASN A 202 -7.04 11.21 6.40
CA ASN A 202 -6.71 10.67 7.72
C ASN A 202 -5.22 10.38 7.88
N GLN A 203 -4.56 9.84 6.84
CA GLN A 203 -3.12 9.59 6.87
C GLN A 203 -2.30 10.89 6.94
N ASN A 204 -2.74 11.96 6.24
CA ASN A 204 -2.09 13.25 6.31
C ASN A 204 -2.22 13.87 7.72
N ILE A 205 -3.40 13.80 8.33
CA ILE A 205 -3.58 14.25 9.72
C ILE A 205 -2.71 13.43 10.68
N SER A 206 -2.70 12.11 10.56
CA SER A 206 -1.89 11.24 11.42
C SER A 206 -0.40 11.55 11.31
N ALA A 207 0.08 11.88 10.11
CA ALA A 207 1.48 12.24 9.90
C ALA A 207 1.87 13.57 10.56
N VAL A 208 0.93 14.52 10.62
CA VAL A 208 1.15 15.84 11.31
C VAL A 208 1.04 15.72 12.82
N MET A 209 0.17 14.83 13.32
CA MET A 209 -0.03 14.67 14.78
C MET A 209 1.04 13.79 15.45
N GLN A 210 1.95 13.19 14.70
CA GLN A 210 3.10 12.44 15.22
C GLN A 210 4.31 13.37 15.53
N ASP A 211 4.21 14.65 15.20
CA ASP A 211 5.14 15.71 15.58
C ASP A 211 4.68 16.38 16.89
#